data_667c2da3ea8c311cd167789a2e7d44e5
#
_entry.id   667c2da3ea8c311cd167789a2e7d44e5
#
_cell.length_a   1.000
_cell.length_b   1.000
_cell.length_c   1.000
_cell.angle_alpha   90.00
_cell.angle_beta   90.00
_cell.angle_gamma   90.00
#
_symmetry.space_group_name_H-M   'P 1'
#
loop_
_entity.id
_entity.type
_entity.pdbx_description
1 polymer ?
#
loop_
_entity_poly.entity_id
_entity_poly.type
_entity_poly.pdbx_seq_one_letter_code
_entity_poly.pdbx_strand_id
1 'polypeptide(L)'
;PQASTGSLEDMLADKVAEKLGDGIFTRVEGIENGLIDTFTEQTEKLSKKVDKKIQSLQRPVTVYIDDVEVKNVSGLKHKQFPFVLECLKIFKRVWLCGPSGTGKSHLIEQCAKALGFDTDQGNYEYLKGSAGVTESHMTGRMTFDGTFIDGSVSRAFRDGNFLCLDEFDGFDANAGLVFNSVLDNQGILATPNDKDNPFVTKHNNFHVAVASNTWGDGNDFDFAGRGQLDLATLDRLQAVKVYVNYDRNIERALVGEHENSTALADCLWSLRNRCDKQHVRRTISTRLFLDGQKWMLARKSIGQFLDIITTGWTKEEKDKVSISELKREYK
;
A
#
# COMPACT_ATOMS: atom_id res chain seq x y z
N PRO A 1 43.72 43.56 53.46
CA PRO A 1 42.64 43.20 52.60
C PRO A 1 42.44 44.28 51.58
N GLN A 2 43.01 44.10 50.39
CA GLN A 2 42.83 44.98 49.25
C GLN A 2 41.57 44.56 48.56
N ALA A 3 40.54 45.41 48.57
CA ALA A 3 39.41 45.33 47.72
C ALA A 3 39.83 45.74 46.28
N SER A 4 39.80 44.84 45.34
CA SER A 4 39.98 45.15 43.92
C SER A 4 38.77 45.87 43.43
N THR A 5 38.88 47.18 43.24
CA THR A 5 37.92 47.99 42.48
C THR A 5 38.06 47.63 41.04
N GLY A 6 37.14 46.78 40.50
CA GLY A 6 36.91 46.63 39.08
C GLY A 6 36.64 48.03 38.50
N SER A 7 37.31 48.41 37.42
CA SER A 7 37.18 49.75 36.85
C SER A 7 35.77 49.96 36.38
N LEU A 8 35.28 51.18 36.44
CA LEU A 8 33.96 51.57 35.95
C LEU A 8 33.80 51.15 34.46
N GLU A 9 34.91 51.07 33.74
CA GLU A 9 35.02 50.64 32.35
C GLU A 9 34.74 49.16 32.18
N ASP A 10 35.21 48.26 33.13
CA ASP A 10 34.89 46.82 33.09
C ASP A 10 33.41 46.56 33.33
N MET A 11 32.77 47.28 34.29
CA MET A 11 31.35 47.15 34.55
C MET A 11 30.49 47.72 33.41
N LEU A 12 30.96 48.71 32.69
CA LEU A 12 30.30 49.24 31.51
C LEU A 12 30.44 48.29 30.30
N ALA A 13 31.59 47.67 30.14
CA ALA A 13 31.88 46.72 29.09
C ALA A 13 30.97 45.44 29.27
N ASP A 14 30.84 44.93 30.49
CA ASP A 14 29.98 43.79 30.80
C ASP A 14 28.48 44.11 30.54
N LYS A 15 28.01 45.28 30.96
CA LYS A 15 26.63 45.71 30.71
C LYS A 15 26.32 45.97 29.20
N VAL A 16 27.30 46.40 28.46
CA VAL A 16 27.18 46.59 27.00
C VAL A 16 27.19 45.25 26.30
N ALA A 17 28.01 44.31 26.72
CA ALA A 17 28.07 42.95 26.19
C ALA A 17 26.76 42.17 26.48
N GLU A 18 26.23 42.31 27.72
CA GLU A 18 24.94 41.72 28.10
C GLU A 18 23.77 42.28 27.27
N LYS A 19 23.66 43.60 27.11
CA LYS A 19 22.59 44.21 26.27
C LYS A 19 22.74 43.93 24.79
N LEU A 20 23.97 43.82 24.26
CA LEU A 20 24.23 43.44 22.88
C LEU A 20 23.89 41.95 22.68
N GLY A 21 24.25 41.07 23.63
CA GLY A 21 23.89 39.67 23.61
C GLY A 21 22.38 39.43 23.58
N ASP A 22 21.64 40.07 24.50
CA ASP A 22 20.17 39.98 24.54
C ASP A 22 19.49 40.55 23.28
N GLY A 23 20.02 41.65 22.74
CA GLY A 23 19.52 42.27 21.52
C GLY A 23 19.76 41.39 20.26
N ILE A 24 20.88 40.65 20.22
CA ILE A 24 21.19 39.74 19.13
C ILE A 24 20.35 38.48 19.28
N PHE A 25 20.22 37.91 20.50
CA PHE A 25 19.39 36.74 20.77
C PHE A 25 17.93 36.95 20.37
N THR A 26 17.33 38.07 20.80
CA THR A 26 15.95 38.45 20.47
C THR A 26 15.74 38.63 18.96
N ARG A 27 16.74 39.17 18.24
CA ARG A 27 16.69 39.31 16.79
C ARG A 27 16.82 37.98 16.06
N VAL A 28 17.68 37.07 16.54
CA VAL A 28 17.86 35.72 15.97
C VAL A 28 16.59 34.89 16.17
N GLU A 29 16.01 34.87 17.38
CA GLU A 29 14.70 34.24 17.64
C GLU A 29 13.57 34.80 16.77
N GLY A 30 13.53 36.13 16.58
CA GLY A 30 12.54 36.77 15.70
C GLY A 30 12.69 36.34 14.24
N ILE A 31 13.93 36.18 13.76
CA ILE A 31 14.23 35.69 12.41
C ILE A 31 13.92 34.18 12.27
N GLU A 32 14.29 33.37 13.26
CA GLU A 32 13.96 31.93 13.28
C GLU A 32 12.44 31.70 13.28
N ASN A 33 11.71 32.37 14.15
CA ASN A 33 10.25 32.24 14.21
C ASN A 33 9.60 32.73 12.91
N GLY A 34 10.03 33.84 12.35
CA GLY A 34 9.54 34.36 11.06
C GLY A 34 9.86 33.43 9.88
N LEU A 35 11.01 32.74 9.91
CA LEU A 35 11.37 31.73 8.93
C LEU A 35 10.51 30.46 9.08
N ILE A 36 10.29 30.00 10.31
CA ILE A 36 9.43 28.84 10.60
C ILE A 36 8.00 29.11 10.15
N ASP A 37 7.43 30.27 10.48
CA ASP A 37 6.08 30.67 10.06
C ASP A 37 5.95 30.75 8.53
N THR A 38 6.93 31.35 7.87
CA THR A 38 6.96 31.44 6.40
C THR A 38 7.08 30.07 5.75
N PHE A 39 7.91 29.16 6.32
CA PHE A 39 8.05 27.79 5.86
C PHE A 39 6.77 26.99 6.06
N THR A 40 6.13 27.15 7.21
CA THR A 40 4.87 26.46 7.53
C THR A 40 3.75 26.88 6.59
N GLU A 41 3.61 28.19 6.35
CA GLU A 41 2.63 28.75 5.41
C GLU A 41 2.89 28.30 3.95
N GLN A 42 4.14 28.27 3.52
CA GLN A 42 4.50 27.77 2.18
C GLN A 42 4.24 26.27 2.05
N THR A 43 4.52 25.47 3.10
CA THR A 43 4.28 24.03 3.10
C THR A 43 2.79 23.70 3.06
N GLU A 44 1.96 24.45 3.81
CA GLU A 44 0.51 24.31 3.74
C GLU A 44 -0.07 24.73 2.38
N LYS A 45 0.41 25.83 1.80
CA LYS A 45 0.00 26.27 0.46
C LYS A 45 0.40 25.26 -0.62
N LEU A 46 1.58 24.65 -0.47
CA LEU A 46 2.05 23.60 -1.37
C LEU A 46 1.21 22.32 -1.23
N SER A 47 0.95 21.89 0.01
CA SER A 47 0.09 20.74 0.29
C SER A 47 -1.30 20.93 -0.33
N LYS A 48 -1.96 22.07 -0.09
CA LYS A 48 -3.27 22.39 -0.69
C LYS A 48 -3.23 22.46 -2.22
N LYS A 49 -2.11 22.90 -2.81
CA LYS A 49 -1.91 22.91 -4.27
C LYS A 49 -1.72 21.48 -4.82
N VAL A 50 -0.95 20.66 -4.13
CA VAL A 50 -0.73 19.25 -4.47
C VAL A 50 -2.04 18.49 -4.36
N ASP A 51 -2.80 18.66 -3.27
CA ASP A 51 -4.10 18.00 -3.09
C ASP A 51 -5.11 18.42 -4.18
N LYS A 52 -5.18 19.70 -4.52
CA LYS A 52 -6.01 20.18 -5.64
C LYS A 52 -5.56 19.60 -6.99
N LYS A 53 -4.27 19.44 -7.21
CA LYS A 53 -3.74 18.91 -8.46
C LYS A 53 -3.91 17.38 -8.51
N ILE A 54 -3.73 16.67 -7.40
CA ILE A 54 -4.06 15.25 -7.27
C ILE A 54 -5.56 15.06 -7.56
N GLN A 55 -6.43 15.89 -6.98
CA GLN A 55 -7.86 15.85 -7.29
C GLN A 55 -8.17 16.15 -8.78
N SER A 56 -7.43 17.04 -9.42
CA SER A 56 -7.64 17.36 -10.85
C SER A 56 -7.10 16.27 -11.80
N LEU A 57 -6.10 15.49 -11.38
CA LEU A 57 -5.59 14.34 -12.12
C LEU A 57 -6.44 13.07 -11.89
N GLN A 58 -7.22 13.06 -10.82
CA GLN A 58 -8.17 12.03 -10.49
C GLN A 58 -9.47 12.28 -11.27
N ARG A 59 -9.49 11.95 -12.56
CA ARG A 59 -10.77 11.89 -13.28
C ARG A 59 -11.62 10.81 -12.60
N PRO A 60 -12.77 11.16 -12.01
CA PRO A 60 -13.65 10.15 -11.46
C PRO A 60 -14.08 9.24 -12.61
N VAL A 61 -13.89 7.95 -12.43
CA VAL A 61 -14.44 6.96 -13.38
C VAL A 61 -15.87 6.69 -12.93
N THR A 62 -16.82 7.12 -13.74
CA THR A 62 -18.21 6.75 -13.53
C THR A 62 -18.39 5.30 -13.98
N VAL A 63 -18.80 4.46 -13.06
CA VAL A 63 -19.08 3.04 -13.34
C VAL A 63 -20.56 2.88 -13.55
N TYR A 64 -20.96 2.34 -14.69
CA TYR A 64 -22.34 1.98 -14.99
C TYR A 64 -22.51 0.47 -14.79
N ILE A 65 -23.56 0.09 -14.07
CA ILE A 65 -24.01 -1.30 -13.95
C ILE A 65 -25.44 -1.32 -14.50
N ASP A 66 -25.66 -2.12 -15.56
CA ASP A 66 -26.95 -2.20 -16.25
C ASP A 66 -27.49 -0.80 -16.65
N ASP A 67 -26.61 0.04 -17.21
CA ASP A 67 -26.86 1.44 -17.60
C ASP A 67 -27.19 2.39 -16.43
N VAL A 68 -27.06 1.94 -15.18
CA VAL A 68 -27.22 2.77 -13.98
C VAL A 68 -25.86 3.22 -13.47
N GLU A 69 -25.72 4.52 -13.24
CA GLU A 69 -24.51 5.10 -12.59
C GLU A 69 -24.42 4.62 -11.14
N VAL A 70 -23.38 3.82 -10.82
CA VAL A 70 -23.31 3.17 -9.50
C VAL A 70 -22.49 3.98 -8.50
N LYS A 71 -21.31 4.44 -8.83
CA LYS A 71 -20.49 5.36 -7.99
C LYS A 71 -19.32 5.95 -8.76
N ASN A 72 -18.99 7.20 -8.45
CA ASN A 72 -17.70 7.80 -8.81
C ASN A 72 -16.60 7.25 -7.90
N VAL A 73 -15.71 6.43 -8.44
CA VAL A 73 -14.52 5.96 -7.72
C VAL A 73 -13.38 6.93 -7.96
N SER A 74 -12.94 7.64 -6.91
CA SER A 74 -11.81 8.56 -6.96
C SER A 74 -10.46 7.83 -7.00
N GLY A 75 -9.40 8.53 -7.41
CA GLY A 75 -8.02 8.04 -7.38
C GLY A 75 -7.51 7.45 -8.70
N LEU A 76 -6.19 7.22 -8.77
CA LEU A 76 -5.53 6.59 -9.91
C LEU A 76 -6.02 5.16 -10.09
N LYS A 77 -6.36 4.79 -11.32
CA LYS A 77 -6.85 3.46 -11.68
C LYS A 77 -5.77 2.67 -12.41
N HIS A 78 -5.54 1.45 -11.96
CA HIS A 78 -4.71 0.52 -12.69
C HIS A 78 -5.35 0.18 -14.05
N LYS A 79 -4.54 -0.04 -15.08
CA LYS A 79 -5.01 -0.41 -16.43
C LYS A 79 -5.94 -1.63 -16.45
N GLN A 80 -5.80 -2.53 -15.48
CA GLN A 80 -6.64 -3.72 -15.32
C GLN A 80 -7.98 -3.44 -14.60
N PHE A 81 -8.22 -2.23 -14.09
CA PHE A 81 -9.43 -1.90 -13.34
C PHE A 81 -10.73 -2.25 -14.07
N PRO A 82 -10.91 -1.89 -15.37
CA PRO A 82 -12.15 -2.22 -16.07
C PRO A 82 -12.38 -3.73 -16.18
N PHE A 83 -11.33 -4.48 -16.51
CA PHE A 83 -11.41 -5.94 -16.68
C PHE A 83 -11.66 -6.66 -15.34
N VAL A 84 -11.00 -6.25 -14.26
CA VAL A 84 -11.24 -6.80 -12.92
C VAL A 84 -12.67 -6.54 -12.46
N LEU A 85 -13.18 -5.33 -12.71
CA LEU A 85 -14.56 -4.98 -12.40
C LEU A 85 -15.57 -5.83 -13.19
N GLU A 86 -15.31 -6.05 -14.47
CA GLU A 86 -16.13 -6.91 -15.33
C GLU A 86 -16.13 -8.37 -14.82
N CYS A 87 -14.98 -8.92 -14.46
CA CYS A 87 -14.89 -10.25 -13.85
C CYS A 87 -15.73 -10.34 -12.56
N LEU A 88 -15.67 -9.33 -11.71
CA LEU A 88 -16.47 -9.29 -10.48
C LEU A 88 -17.96 -9.18 -10.74
N LYS A 89 -18.39 -8.44 -11.75
CA LYS A 89 -19.81 -8.36 -12.16
C LYS A 89 -20.34 -9.70 -12.68
N ILE A 90 -19.59 -10.36 -13.53
CA ILE A 90 -20.03 -11.60 -14.20
C ILE A 90 -19.92 -12.81 -13.26
N PHE A 91 -18.76 -12.97 -12.64
CA PHE A 91 -18.44 -14.19 -11.90
C PHE A 91 -18.56 -14.03 -10.38
N LYS A 92 -18.73 -12.80 -9.87
CA LYS A 92 -18.67 -12.44 -8.44
C LYS A 92 -17.38 -12.89 -7.74
N ARG A 93 -16.38 -13.25 -8.53
CA ARG A 93 -15.05 -13.62 -8.06
C ARG A 93 -13.96 -13.22 -9.03
N VAL A 94 -12.75 -12.96 -8.51
CA VAL A 94 -11.56 -12.67 -9.32
C VAL A 94 -10.30 -13.09 -8.57
N TRP A 95 -9.27 -13.49 -9.31
CA TRP A 95 -7.95 -13.80 -8.75
C TRP A 95 -6.88 -12.92 -9.40
N LEU A 96 -6.30 -12.02 -8.61
CA LEU A 96 -5.21 -11.14 -9.01
C LEU A 96 -3.87 -11.74 -8.60
N CYS A 97 -2.99 -12.00 -9.55
CA CYS A 97 -1.64 -12.44 -9.30
C CYS A 97 -0.63 -11.47 -9.91
N GLY A 98 0.55 -11.34 -9.31
CA GLY A 98 1.62 -10.49 -9.83
C GLY A 98 2.64 -10.07 -8.78
N PRO A 99 3.70 -9.36 -9.16
CA PRO A 99 4.77 -8.97 -8.26
C PRO A 99 4.31 -8.20 -7.02
N SER A 100 5.11 -8.25 -5.96
CA SER A 100 4.83 -7.48 -4.75
C SER A 100 4.81 -5.97 -5.03
N GLY A 101 3.85 -5.26 -4.42
CA GLY A 101 3.74 -3.81 -4.51
C GLY A 101 3.22 -3.26 -5.85
N THR A 102 2.53 -4.07 -6.68
CA THR A 102 1.84 -3.63 -7.90
C THR A 102 0.49 -2.98 -7.64
N GLY A 103 0.00 -2.98 -6.39
CA GLY A 103 -1.28 -2.38 -6.02
C GLY A 103 -2.49 -3.32 -6.13
N LYS A 104 -2.30 -4.66 -6.11
CA LYS A 104 -3.39 -5.66 -6.20
C LYS A 104 -4.51 -5.42 -5.19
N SER A 105 -4.19 -5.31 -3.91
CA SER A 105 -5.16 -5.10 -2.83
C SER A 105 -5.90 -3.76 -2.97
N HIS A 106 -5.20 -2.70 -3.41
CA HIS A 106 -5.81 -1.41 -3.68
C HIS A 106 -6.76 -1.46 -4.90
N LEU A 107 -6.37 -2.20 -5.95
CA LEU A 107 -7.23 -2.43 -7.12
C LEU A 107 -8.51 -3.17 -6.75
N ILE A 108 -8.41 -4.20 -5.87
CA ILE A 108 -9.58 -4.91 -5.34
C ILE A 108 -10.49 -3.95 -4.57
N GLU A 109 -9.93 -3.15 -3.66
CA GLU A 109 -10.70 -2.17 -2.88
C GLU A 109 -11.41 -1.15 -3.78
N GLN A 110 -10.75 -0.64 -4.82
CA GLN A 110 -11.36 0.27 -5.78
C GLN A 110 -12.53 -0.40 -6.53
N CYS A 111 -12.38 -1.67 -6.94
CA CYS A 111 -13.44 -2.42 -7.60
C CYS A 111 -14.60 -2.71 -6.64
N ALA A 112 -14.32 -3.06 -5.39
CA ALA A 112 -15.34 -3.26 -4.36
C ALA A 112 -16.15 -1.97 -4.14
N LYS A 113 -15.49 -0.83 -4.00
CA LYS A 113 -16.14 0.49 -3.87
C LYS A 113 -17.01 0.83 -5.09
N ALA A 114 -16.55 0.51 -6.30
CA ALA A 114 -17.34 0.67 -7.52
C ALA A 114 -18.62 -0.16 -7.50
N LEU A 115 -18.59 -1.34 -6.89
CA LEU A 115 -19.75 -2.23 -6.72
C LEU A 115 -20.64 -1.88 -5.51
N GLY A 116 -20.27 -0.86 -4.73
CA GLY A 116 -21.05 -0.43 -3.57
C GLY A 116 -20.64 -1.05 -2.25
N PHE A 117 -19.49 -1.73 -2.20
CA PHE A 117 -18.93 -2.29 -0.97
C PHE A 117 -17.88 -1.35 -0.38
N ASP A 118 -17.97 -1.06 0.90
CA ASP A 118 -17.00 -0.21 1.59
C ASP A 118 -16.82 -0.66 3.05
N THR A 119 -15.61 -0.53 3.57
CA THR A 119 -15.28 -0.80 4.96
C THR A 119 -16.14 0.03 5.92
N ASP A 120 -16.36 1.31 5.57
CA ASP A 120 -17.15 2.24 6.39
C ASP A 120 -18.63 1.83 6.48
N GLN A 121 -19.13 1.04 5.52
CA GLN A 121 -20.48 0.49 5.52
C GLN A 121 -20.57 -0.89 6.18
N GLY A 122 -19.43 -1.46 6.61
CA GLY A 122 -19.37 -2.79 7.21
C GLY A 122 -19.67 -3.95 6.26
N ASN A 123 -19.67 -3.70 4.94
CA ASN A 123 -19.96 -4.70 3.92
C ASN A 123 -18.73 -5.13 3.09
N TYR A 124 -17.53 -4.80 3.57
CA TYR A 124 -16.24 -5.22 3.02
C TYR A 124 -15.39 -5.89 4.09
N GLU A 125 -15.09 -7.16 3.90
CA GLU A 125 -14.28 -7.96 4.79
C GLU A 125 -12.89 -8.20 4.18
N TYR A 126 -11.85 -8.01 4.98
CA TYR A 126 -10.46 -8.22 4.56
C TYR A 126 -9.81 -9.28 5.42
N LEU A 127 -9.24 -10.29 4.78
CA LEU A 127 -8.49 -11.34 5.42
C LEU A 127 -7.14 -11.53 4.73
N LYS A 128 -6.06 -11.39 5.50
CA LYS A 128 -4.70 -11.57 5.01
C LYS A 128 -4.20 -12.98 5.31
N GLY A 129 -3.68 -13.66 4.28
CA GLY A 129 -3.10 -14.98 4.38
C GLY A 129 -1.85 -15.01 5.25
N SER A 130 -1.84 -15.91 6.21
CA SER A 130 -0.67 -16.28 7.01
C SER A 130 -0.88 -17.66 7.60
N ALA A 131 0.21 -18.35 7.96
CA ALA A 131 0.14 -19.66 8.61
C ALA A 131 -0.58 -19.67 9.98
N GLY A 132 -0.80 -18.49 10.57
CA GLY A 132 -1.56 -18.36 11.83
C GLY A 132 -3.07 -18.24 11.66
N VAL A 133 -3.59 -18.12 10.43
CA VAL A 133 -5.03 -18.04 10.17
C VAL A 133 -5.60 -19.45 10.14
N THR A 134 -6.45 -19.74 11.11
CA THR A 134 -7.11 -21.06 11.24
C THR A 134 -8.55 -21.01 10.74
N GLU A 135 -9.16 -22.17 10.56
CA GLU A 135 -10.58 -22.30 10.24
C GLU A 135 -11.48 -21.48 11.19
N SER A 136 -11.18 -21.49 12.49
CA SER A 136 -11.94 -20.72 13.50
C SER A 136 -11.89 -19.20 13.31
N HIS A 137 -10.83 -18.67 12.74
CA HIS A 137 -10.76 -17.25 12.40
C HIS A 137 -11.67 -16.92 11.19
N MET A 138 -11.90 -17.88 10.32
CA MET A 138 -12.70 -17.74 9.12
C MET A 138 -14.18 -18.00 9.34
N THR A 139 -14.50 -19.10 10.06
CA THR A 139 -15.87 -19.59 10.23
C THR A 139 -16.50 -19.19 11.57
N GLY A 140 -15.70 -18.75 12.53
CA GLY A 140 -16.14 -18.34 13.85
C GLY A 140 -15.75 -19.31 14.96
N ARG A 141 -15.86 -18.83 16.20
CA ARG A 141 -15.45 -19.55 17.41
C ARG A 141 -16.35 -19.26 18.60
N MET A 142 -16.47 -20.21 19.50
CA MET A 142 -17.06 -19.99 20.82
C MET A 142 -16.05 -19.37 21.78
N THR A 143 -16.48 -18.41 22.57
CA THR A 143 -15.75 -17.88 23.71
C THR A 143 -15.96 -18.73 24.97
N PHE A 144 -15.19 -18.50 26.02
CA PHE A 144 -15.31 -19.27 27.29
C PHE A 144 -16.66 -19.06 27.99
N ASP A 145 -17.32 -17.92 27.77
CA ASP A 145 -18.66 -17.62 28.30
C ASP A 145 -19.79 -18.20 27.45
N GLY A 146 -19.47 -18.92 26.37
CA GLY A 146 -20.46 -19.54 25.50
C GLY A 146 -21.02 -18.60 24.41
N THR A 147 -20.45 -17.42 24.24
CA THR A 147 -20.83 -16.50 23.14
C THR A 147 -20.14 -16.93 21.85
N PHE A 148 -20.89 -17.03 20.75
CA PHE A 148 -20.31 -17.26 19.44
C PHE A 148 -19.79 -15.94 18.84
N ILE A 149 -18.54 -15.91 18.40
CA ILE A 149 -17.94 -14.82 17.63
C ILE A 149 -17.84 -15.27 16.17
N ASP A 150 -18.57 -14.59 15.30
CA ASP A 150 -18.61 -14.90 13.88
C ASP A 150 -17.27 -14.64 13.18
N GLY A 151 -16.92 -15.50 12.25
CA GLY A 151 -15.72 -15.32 11.42
C GLY A 151 -15.96 -14.33 10.27
N SER A 152 -14.88 -13.73 9.78
CA SER A 152 -14.99 -12.77 8.66
C SER A 152 -15.50 -13.41 7.38
N VAL A 153 -15.12 -14.67 7.13
CA VAL A 153 -15.53 -15.40 5.93
C VAL A 153 -17.01 -15.82 6.01
N SER A 154 -17.45 -16.39 7.16
CA SER A 154 -18.85 -16.80 7.35
C SER A 154 -19.79 -15.58 7.32
N ARG A 155 -19.37 -14.48 7.95
CA ARG A 155 -20.13 -13.23 7.93
C ARG A 155 -20.28 -12.66 6.50
N ALA A 156 -19.16 -12.55 5.75
CA ALA A 156 -19.22 -12.09 4.37
C ALA A 156 -20.11 -12.97 3.50
N PHE A 157 -19.99 -14.29 3.66
CA PHE A 157 -20.70 -15.29 2.88
C PHE A 157 -22.22 -15.26 3.14
N ARG A 158 -22.61 -15.13 4.42
CA ARG A 158 -24.01 -15.08 4.86
C ARG A 158 -24.68 -13.75 4.52
N ASP A 159 -23.99 -12.63 4.78
CA ASP A 159 -24.57 -11.28 4.70
C ASP A 159 -24.47 -10.67 3.29
N GLY A 160 -23.76 -11.34 2.38
CA GLY A 160 -23.60 -10.88 1.00
C GLY A 160 -22.61 -9.75 0.85
N ASN A 161 -21.58 -9.72 1.71
CA ASN A 161 -20.53 -8.74 1.69
C ASN A 161 -19.43 -9.09 0.66
N PHE A 162 -18.53 -8.15 0.46
CA PHE A 162 -17.34 -8.37 -0.35
C PHE A 162 -16.21 -8.94 0.54
N LEU A 163 -15.64 -10.08 0.15
CA LEU A 163 -14.51 -10.71 0.82
C LEU A 163 -13.24 -10.52 0.00
N CYS A 164 -12.25 -9.86 0.59
CA CYS A 164 -10.90 -9.74 0.04
C CYS A 164 -9.95 -10.71 0.76
N LEU A 165 -9.41 -11.68 0.03
CA LEU A 165 -8.39 -12.62 0.50
C LEU A 165 -7.03 -12.16 -0.04
N ASP A 166 -6.26 -11.47 0.78
CA ASP A 166 -4.94 -10.98 0.39
C ASP A 166 -3.83 -11.96 0.81
N GLU A 167 -2.72 -11.98 0.08
CA GLU A 167 -1.64 -12.99 0.26
C GLU A 167 -2.19 -14.42 0.30
N PHE A 168 -3.05 -14.75 -0.63
CA PHE A 168 -3.80 -16.02 -0.64
C PHE A 168 -2.90 -17.26 -0.65
N ASP A 169 -1.77 -17.19 -1.30
CA ASP A 169 -0.70 -18.20 -1.31
C ASP A 169 0.06 -18.32 0.03
N GLY A 170 -0.30 -17.53 1.03
CA GLY A 170 0.25 -17.56 2.39
C GLY A 170 -0.62 -18.31 3.40
N PHE A 171 -1.83 -18.76 3.03
CA PHE A 171 -2.66 -19.60 3.88
C PHE A 171 -2.10 -21.04 3.93
N ASP A 172 -2.32 -21.73 5.04
CA ASP A 172 -1.99 -23.16 5.12
C ASP A 172 -3.02 -24.04 4.37
N ALA A 173 -2.68 -25.32 4.18
CA ALA A 173 -3.52 -26.25 3.44
C ALA A 173 -4.89 -26.50 4.11
N ASN A 174 -4.99 -26.42 5.45
CA ASN A 174 -6.26 -26.63 6.17
C ASN A 174 -7.20 -25.44 5.94
N ALA A 175 -6.67 -24.21 5.94
CA ALA A 175 -7.41 -23.01 5.56
C ALA A 175 -7.94 -23.12 4.11
N GLY A 176 -7.17 -23.75 3.23
CA GLY A 176 -7.54 -24.00 1.84
C GLY A 176 -8.87 -24.75 1.66
N LEU A 177 -9.20 -25.68 2.55
CA LEU A 177 -10.46 -26.43 2.49
C LEU A 177 -11.70 -25.55 2.66
N VAL A 178 -11.63 -24.52 3.51
CA VAL A 178 -12.71 -23.55 3.68
C VAL A 178 -12.96 -22.80 2.38
N PHE A 179 -11.90 -22.43 1.66
CA PHE A 179 -12.03 -21.69 0.41
C PHE A 179 -12.69 -22.49 -0.71
N ASN A 180 -12.61 -23.82 -0.70
CA ASN A 180 -13.34 -24.63 -1.66
C ASN A 180 -14.85 -24.41 -1.58
N SER A 181 -15.41 -24.30 -0.37
CA SER A 181 -16.82 -23.95 -0.16
C SER A 181 -17.14 -22.51 -0.55
N VAL A 182 -16.26 -21.57 -0.21
CA VAL A 182 -16.44 -20.14 -0.50
C VAL A 182 -16.43 -19.84 -2.01
N LEU A 183 -15.55 -20.54 -2.75
CA LEU A 183 -15.36 -20.35 -4.19
C LEU A 183 -16.35 -21.16 -5.04
N ASP A 184 -17.10 -22.09 -4.44
CA ASP A 184 -18.11 -22.88 -5.13
C ASP A 184 -19.31 -22.01 -5.58
N ASN A 185 -19.97 -22.42 -6.66
CA ASN A 185 -21.12 -21.69 -7.20
C ASN A 185 -22.38 -21.82 -6.33
N GLN A 186 -22.58 -22.98 -5.70
CA GLN A 186 -23.73 -23.29 -4.85
C GLN A 186 -23.34 -23.42 -3.37
N GLY A 187 -22.25 -22.80 -2.96
CA GLY A 187 -21.56 -23.06 -1.73
C GLY A 187 -22.42 -23.06 -0.47
N ILE A 188 -22.23 -24.08 0.34
CA ILE A 188 -22.63 -24.13 1.74
C ILE A 188 -21.34 -24.14 2.54
N LEU A 189 -21.22 -23.21 3.47
CA LEU A 189 -20.07 -23.12 4.36
C LEU A 189 -20.42 -23.76 5.69
N ALA A 190 -19.61 -24.73 6.14
CA ALA A 190 -19.73 -25.28 7.48
C ALA A 190 -19.20 -24.30 8.51
N THR A 191 -19.95 -24.12 9.59
CA THR A 191 -19.63 -23.32 10.77
C THR A 191 -19.70 -24.19 12.02
N PRO A 192 -18.76 -25.13 12.21
CA PRO A 192 -18.90 -26.22 13.18
C PRO A 192 -18.95 -25.73 14.64
N ASN A 193 -18.48 -24.52 14.90
CA ASN A 193 -18.50 -23.90 16.22
C ASN A 193 -19.79 -23.13 16.51
N ASP A 194 -20.65 -22.91 15.50
CA ASP A 194 -21.97 -22.30 15.68
C ASP A 194 -23.02 -23.38 15.86
N LYS A 195 -23.49 -23.58 17.09
CA LYS A 195 -24.47 -24.61 17.41
C LYS A 195 -25.85 -24.33 16.84
N ASP A 196 -26.17 -23.05 16.68
CA ASP A 196 -27.49 -22.60 16.23
C ASP A 196 -27.55 -22.58 14.70
N ASN A 197 -26.41 -22.30 14.03
CA ASN A 197 -26.31 -22.26 12.57
C ASN A 197 -25.06 -23.01 12.08
N PRO A 198 -25.06 -24.34 12.12
CA PRO A 198 -23.88 -25.15 11.76
C PRO A 198 -23.52 -25.08 10.26
N PHE A 199 -24.38 -24.50 9.45
CA PHE A 199 -24.18 -24.29 8.01
C PHE A 199 -24.70 -22.93 7.60
N VAL A 200 -23.93 -22.25 6.77
CA VAL A 200 -24.31 -20.96 6.18
C VAL A 200 -24.44 -21.09 4.68
N THR A 201 -25.53 -20.62 4.13
CA THR A 201 -25.78 -20.62 2.69
C THR A 201 -25.26 -19.33 2.06
N LYS A 202 -24.68 -19.45 0.87
CA LYS A 202 -24.13 -18.36 0.11
C LYS A 202 -25.19 -17.32 -0.26
N HIS A 203 -25.01 -16.09 0.17
CA HIS A 203 -25.85 -14.98 -0.24
C HIS A 203 -25.64 -14.61 -1.71
N ASN A 204 -26.71 -14.25 -2.41
CA ASN A 204 -26.63 -13.93 -3.83
C ASN A 204 -25.73 -12.73 -4.15
N ASN A 205 -25.58 -11.78 -3.23
CA ASN A 205 -24.72 -10.60 -3.41
C ASN A 205 -23.27 -10.81 -2.91
N PHE A 206 -22.89 -12.03 -2.49
CA PHE A 206 -21.54 -12.31 -2.04
C PHE A 206 -20.55 -12.18 -3.20
N HIS A 207 -19.45 -11.44 -2.96
CA HIS A 207 -18.34 -11.30 -3.88
C HIS A 207 -17.05 -11.70 -3.19
N VAL A 208 -16.11 -12.28 -3.93
CA VAL A 208 -14.79 -12.62 -3.41
C VAL A 208 -13.69 -12.22 -4.38
N ALA A 209 -12.67 -11.56 -3.87
CA ALA A 209 -11.46 -11.27 -4.63
C ALA A 209 -10.24 -11.84 -3.91
N VAL A 210 -9.39 -12.47 -4.68
CA VAL A 210 -8.18 -13.14 -4.22
C VAL A 210 -6.96 -12.40 -4.75
N ALA A 211 -5.98 -12.11 -3.90
CA ALA A 211 -4.70 -11.54 -4.30
C ALA A 211 -3.55 -12.44 -3.83
N SER A 212 -2.63 -12.74 -4.73
CA SER A 212 -1.44 -13.56 -4.45
C SER A 212 -0.22 -13.04 -5.20
N ASN A 213 0.96 -13.51 -4.83
CA ASN A 213 2.19 -13.23 -5.57
C ASN A 213 2.53 -14.35 -6.55
N THR A 214 2.02 -15.56 -6.32
CA THR A 214 2.19 -16.75 -7.15
C THR A 214 0.84 -17.27 -7.64
N TRP A 215 0.83 -18.14 -8.64
CA TRP A 215 -0.38 -18.84 -9.12
C TRP A 215 -0.72 -20.10 -8.33
N GLY A 216 -0.13 -20.26 -7.13
CA GLY A 216 -0.40 -21.41 -6.29
C GLY A 216 0.40 -22.66 -6.65
N ASP A 217 1.44 -22.52 -7.45
CA ASP A 217 2.31 -23.65 -7.86
C ASP A 217 3.30 -24.07 -6.75
N GLY A 218 3.21 -23.45 -5.57
CA GLY A 218 4.09 -23.70 -4.43
C GLY A 218 5.24 -22.70 -4.35
N ASN A 219 6.31 -23.10 -3.65
CA ASN A 219 7.49 -22.25 -3.47
C ASN A 219 8.10 -21.87 -4.81
N ASP A 220 8.09 -20.58 -5.09
CA ASP A 220 8.86 -19.97 -6.15
C ASP A 220 10.21 -19.47 -5.60
N PHE A 221 11.20 -19.34 -6.50
CA PHE A 221 12.52 -18.85 -6.13
C PHE A 221 12.47 -17.46 -5.47
N ASP A 222 11.50 -16.62 -5.85
CA ASP A 222 11.32 -15.26 -5.34
C ASP A 222 10.40 -15.18 -4.12
N PHE A 223 9.56 -16.20 -3.88
CA PHE A 223 8.55 -16.24 -2.82
C PHE A 223 8.67 -17.51 -1.98
N ALA A 224 9.71 -17.60 -1.16
CA ALA A 224 9.91 -18.70 -0.23
C ALA A 224 8.78 -18.73 0.83
N GLY A 225 8.34 -19.94 1.20
CA GLY A 225 7.30 -20.14 2.22
C GLY A 225 5.86 -19.98 1.71
N ARG A 226 5.64 -19.98 0.39
CA ARG A 226 4.29 -20.03 -0.19
C ARG A 226 3.82 -21.48 -0.36
N GLY A 227 2.57 -21.74 0.07
CA GLY A 227 1.95 -23.06 -0.06
C GLY A 227 1.55 -23.38 -1.50
N GLN A 228 1.57 -24.68 -1.84
CA GLN A 228 0.92 -25.14 -3.05
C GLN A 228 -0.58 -25.24 -2.81
N LEU A 229 -1.37 -24.64 -3.71
CA LEU A 229 -2.83 -24.74 -3.68
C LEU A 229 -3.28 -26.09 -4.26
N ASP A 230 -4.38 -26.63 -3.74
CA ASP A 230 -4.96 -27.83 -4.29
C ASP A 230 -5.62 -27.60 -5.66
N LEU A 231 -5.72 -28.65 -6.47
CA LEU A 231 -6.29 -28.56 -7.81
C LEU A 231 -7.77 -28.15 -7.82
N ALA A 232 -8.54 -28.44 -6.77
CA ALA A 232 -9.93 -28.07 -6.67
C ALA A 232 -10.08 -26.56 -6.48
N THR A 233 -9.22 -25.93 -5.68
CA THR A 233 -9.14 -24.47 -5.54
C THR A 233 -8.70 -23.81 -6.85
N LEU A 234 -7.67 -24.34 -7.50
CA LEU A 234 -7.17 -23.84 -8.78
C LEU A 234 -8.24 -23.89 -9.88
N ASP A 235 -9.00 -24.97 -9.99
CA ASP A 235 -10.08 -25.13 -10.95
C ASP A 235 -11.17 -24.05 -10.78
N ARG A 236 -11.60 -23.79 -9.55
CA ARG A 236 -12.61 -22.78 -9.23
C ARG A 236 -12.18 -21.35 -9.60
N LEU A 237 -10.89 -21.08 -9.62
CA LEU A 237 -10.32 -19.78 -9.93
C LEU A 237 -9.81 -19.68 -11.39
N GLN A 238 -9.83 -20.76 -12.16
CA GLN A 238 -9.21 -20.82 -13.49
C GLN A 238 -9.74 -19.77 -14.47
N ALA A 239 -11.05 -19.51 -14.47
CA ALA A 239 -11.69 -18.60 -15.42
C ALA A 239 -11.56 -17.11 -15.05
N VAL A 240 -11.01 -16.78 -13.88
CA VAL A 240 -11.01 -15.43 -13.32
C VAL A 240 -9.61 -14.92 -12.95
N LYS A 241 -8.58 -15.48 -13.58
CA LYS A 241 -7.18 -15.12 -13.38
C LYS A 241 -6.83 -13.81 -14.08
N VAL A 242 -6.29 -12.85 -13.34
CA VAL A 242 -5.82 -11.57 -13.88
C VAL A 242 -4.40 -11.30 -13.41
N TYR A 243 -3.47 -11.12 -14.35
CA TYR A 243 -2.10 -10.74 -14.01
C TYR A 243 -1.97 -9.23 -13.87
N VAL A 244 -1.53 -8.77 -12.70
CA VAL A 244 -1.35 -7.36 -12.34
C VAL A 244 0.14 -7.05 -12.28
N ASN A 245 0.64 -6.41 -13.32
CA ASN A 245 2.03 -5.95 -13.39
C ASN A 245 2.15 -4.48 -12.96
N TYR A 246 3.36 -3.97 -12.84
CA TYR A 246 3.62 -2.55 -12.62
C TYR A 246 3.00 -1.70 -13.73
N ASP A 247 2.42 -0.56 -13.35
CA ASP A 247 1.82 0.40 -14.28
C ASP A 247 2.61 1.71 -14.23
N ARG A 248 3.35 1.99 -15.32
CA ARG A 248 4.18 3.18 -15.44
C ARG A 248 3.40 4.49 -15.37
N ASN A 249 2.14 4.49 -15.81
CA ASN A 249 1.31 5.69 -15.73
C ASN A 249 0.95 6.01 -14.28
N ILE A 250 0.64 4.98 -13.48
CA ILE A 250 0.43 5.14 -12.04
C ILE A 250 1.72 5.59 -11.37
N GLU A 251 2.84 4.92 -11.63
CA GLU A 251 4.12 5.23 -11.01
C GLU A 251 4.56 6.67 -11.35
N ARG A 252 4.34 7.12 -12.59
CA ARG A 252 4.59 8.49 -13.00
C ARG A 252 3.71 9.49 -12.26
N ALA A 253 2.43 9.19 -12.11
CA ALA A 253 1.49 10.05 -11.38
C ALA A 253 1.81 10.11 -9.88
N LEU A 254 2.29 9.02 -9.30
CA LEU A 254 2.63 8.93 -7.87
C LEU A 254 3.86 9.77 -7.49
N VAL A 255 4.84 9.93 -8.37
CA VAL A 255 6.00 10.81 -8.10
C VAL A 255 5.65 12.29 -8.18
N GLY A 256 4.47 12.63 -8.70
CA GLY A 256 3.98 14.01 -8.78
C GLY A 256 4.70 14.86 -9.82
N GLU A 257 4.51 16.19 -9.76
CA GLU A 257 5.05 17.18 -10.71
C GLU A 257 6.08 18.11 -10.01
N HIS A 258 7.15 17.54 -9.44
CA HIS A 258 8.28 18.31 -8.91
C HIS A 258 9.40 18.38 -9.93
N GLU A 259 10.33 19.32 -9.75
CA GLU A 259 11.45 19.57 -10.65
C GLU A 259 12.21 18.28 -11.05
N ASN A 260 12.37 17.33 -10.12
CA ASN A 260 13.10 16.07 -10.35
C ASN A 260 12.19 14.82 -10.37
N SER A 261 10.87 14.96 -10.45
CA SER A 261 9.94 13.83 -10.45
C SER A 261 10.14 12.89 -11.63
N THR A 262 10.38 13.47 -12.81
CA THR A 262 10.69 12.72 -14.04
C THR A 262 11.97 11.93 -13.87
N ALA A 263 13.03 12.58 -13.41
CA ALA A 263 14.33 11.96 -13.18
C ALA A 263 14.25 10.84 -12.14
N LEU A 264 13.49 11.03 -11.06
CA LEU A 264 13.26 9.98 -10.06
C LEU A 264 12.55 8.77 -10.65
N ALA A 265 11.48 8.96 -11.42
CA ALA A 265 10.75 7.87 -12.05
C ALA A 265 11.64 7.10 -13.03
N ASP A 266 12.35 7.81 -13.88
CA ASP A 266 13.26 7.21 -14.88
C ASP A 266 14.41 6.44 -14.22
N CYS A 267 14.96 6.97 -13.12
CA CYS A 267 15.97 6.32 -12.30
C CYS A 267 15.45 5.00 -11.70
N LEU A 268 14.28 5.00 -11.08
CA LEU A 268 13.69 3.80 -10.47
C LEU A 268 13.30 2.75 -11.52
N TRP A 269 12.78 3.16 -12.69
CA TRP A 269 12.52 2.24 -13.80
C TRP A 269 13.82 1.66 -14.36
N SER A 270 14.86 2.48 -14.51
CA SER A 270 16.18 2.01 -14.95
C SER A 270 16.76 0.99 -13.98
N LEU A 271 16.70 1.29 -12.66
CA LEU A 271 17.16 0.38 -11.63
C LEU A 271 16.38 -0.95 -11.64
N ARG A 272 15.04 -0.91 -11.74
CA ARG A 272 14.20 -2.12 -11.87
C ARG A 272 14.62 -2.96 -13.07
N ASN A 273 14.71 -2.35 -14.24
CA ASN A 273 15.11 -3.03 -15.46
C ASN A 273 16.53 -3.64 -15.38
N ARG A 274 17.45 -2.97 -14.68
CA ARG A 274 18.80 -3.49 -14.45
C ARG A 274 18.77 -4.69 -13.49
N CYS A 275 17.97 -4.64 -12.42
CA CYS A 275 17.77 -5.77 -11.52
C CYS A 275 17.21 -6.99 -12.27
N ASP A 276 16.16 -6.80 -13.06
CA ASP A 276 15.52 -7.87 -13.83
C ASP A 276 16.51 -8.49 -14.84
N LYS A 277 17.23 -7.66 -15.63
CA LYS A 277 18.18 -8.12 -16.64
C LYS A 277 19.39 -8.86 -16.05
N GLN A 278 19.83 -8.45 -14.87
CA GLN A 278 21.01 -9.01 -14.19
C GLN A 278 20.63 -10.09 -13.16
N HIS A 279 19.35 -10.47 -13.10
CA HIS A 279 18.83 -11.45 -12.16
C HIS A 279 19.21 -11.13 -10.71
N VAL A 280 19.22 -9.83 -10.35
CA VAL A 280 19.46 -9.37 -8.99
C VAL A 280 18.14 -9.40 -8.23
N ARG A 281 18.04 -10.24 -7.19
CA ARG A 281 16.82 -10.46 -6.38
C ARG A 281 16.51 -9.27 -5.47
N ARG A 282 16.16 -8.15 -6.06
CA ARG A 282 15.81 -6.90 -5.35
C ARG A 282 14.57 -6.29 -5.98
N THR A 283 13.56 -6.09 -5.17
CA THR A 283 12.26 -5.58 -5.64
C THR A 283 12.24 -4.06 -5.65
N ILE A 284 12.08 -3.47 -6.82
CA ILE A 284 11.85 -2.02 -7.01
C ILE A 284 10.35 -1.83 -7.27
N SER A 285 9.55 -1.83 -6.20
CA SER A 285 8.10 -1.78 -6.29
C SER A 285 7.56 -0.35 -6.42
N THR A 286 6.28 -0.22 -6.77
CA THR A 286 5.56 1.06 -6.83
C THR A 286 5.58 1.83 -5.49
N ARG A 287 5.76 1.13 -4.35
CA ARG A 287 5.92 1.78 -3.04
C ARG A 287 7.14 2.69 -3.00
N LEU A 288 8.24 2.31 -3.66
CA LEU A 288 9.45 3.15 -3.72
C LEU A 288 9.24 4.46 -4.48
N PHE A 289 8.29 4.50 -5.42
CA PHE A 289 7.93 5.76 -6.11
C PHE A 289 7.24 6.74 -5.16
N LEU A 290 6.34 6.24 -4.30
CA LEU A 290 5.71 7.04 -3.25
C LEU A 290 6.72 7.54 -2.21
N ASP A 291 7.62 6.67 -1.76
CA ASP A 291 8.64 7.04 -0.77
C ASP A 291 9.69 7.98 -1.37
N GLY A 292 10.05 7.77 -2.64
CA GLY A 292 10.90 8.67 -3.40
C GLY A 292 10.27 10.05 -3.58
N GLN A 293 8.97 10.15 -3.84
CA GLN A 293 8.24 11.41 -3.87
C GLN A 293 8.37 12.17 -2.54
N LYS A 294 8.10 11.50 -1.42
CA LYS A 294 8.25 12.10 -0.08
C LYS A 294 9.69 12.59 0.16
N TRP A 295 10.68 11.81 -0.30
CA TRP A 295 12.08 12.16 -0.20
C TRP A 295 12.43 13.42 -0.99
N MET A 296 11.92 13.53 -2.22
CA MET A 296 12.12 14.71 -3.06
C MET A 296 11.42 15.95 -2.50
N LEU A 297 10.22 15.77 -1.91
CA LEU A 297 9.51 16.85 -1.20
C LEU A 297 10.33 17.40 -0.02
N ALA A 298 11.10 16.56 0.65
CA ALA A 298 12.04 16.96 1.69
C ALA A 298 13.35 17.57 1.15
N ARG A 299 13.41 17.95 -0.15
CA ARG A 299 14.54 18.57 -0.84
C ARG A 299 15.84 17.76 -0.76
N LYS A 300 15.72 16.43 -0.79
CA LYS A 300 16.85 15.50 -0.79
C LYS A 300 17.15 15.02 -2.22
N SER A 301 18.38 14.58 -2.49
CA SER A 301 18.78 14.14 -3.82
C SER A 301 18.38 12.70 -4.15
N ILE A 302 18.23 12.39 -5.43
CA ILE A 302 18.01 11.02 -5.94
C ILE A 302 19.18 10.12 -5.55
N GLY A 303 20.43 10.64 -5.60
CA GLY A 303 21.62 9.89 -5.21
C GLY A 303 21.57 9.41 -3.76
N GLN A 304 21.12 10.27 -2.83
CA GLN A 304 20.91 9.89 -1.43
C GLN A 304 19.77 8.87 -1.27
N PHE A 305 18.69 8.97 -2.05
CA PHE A 305 17.61 7.98 -2.06
C PHE A 305 18.10 6.62 -2.55
N LEU A 306 18.93 6.58 -3.60
CA LEU A 306 19.58 5.37 -4.07
C LEU A 306 20.46 4.74 -2.99
N ASP A 307 21.17 5.54 -2.18
CA ASP A 307 21.95 5.03 -1.05
C ASP A 307 21.07 4.28 -0.04
N ILE A 308 19.93 4.88 0.30
CA ILE A 308 18.99 4.30 1.26
C ILE A 308 18.43 2.97 0.73
N ILE A 309 17.86 2.96 -0.49
CA ILE A 309 17.20 1.77 -1.03
C ILE A 309 18.16 0.64 -1.38
N THR A 310 19.45 0.95 -1.56
CA THR A 310 20.50 -0.04 -1.78
C THR A 310 21.30 -0.38 -0.52
N THR A 311 20.89 0.11 0.65
CA THR A 311 21.44 -0.31 1.94
C THR A 311 21.22 -1.82 2.13
N GLY A 312 22.26 -2.55 2.53
CA GLY A 312 22.23 -4.00 2.66
C GLY A 312 22.41 -4.79 1.34
N TRP A 313 22.56 -4.11 0.21
CA TRP A 313 22.97 -4.78 -1.03
C TRP A 313 24.49 -5.08 -0.97
N THR A 314 24.86 -6.24 -1.49
CA THR A 314 26.28 -6.58 -1.61
C THR A 314 26.98 -5.69 -2.64
N LYS A 315 28.31 -5.63 -2.57
CA LYS A 315 29.09 -4.89 -3.58
C LYS A 315 28.86 -5.44 -4.98
N GLU A 316 28.82 -6.77 -5.11
CA GLU A 316 28.56 -7.46 -6.38
C GLU A 316 27.18 -7.09 -6.97
N GLU A 317 26.11 -7.06 -6.16
CA GLU A 317 24.78 -6.64 -6.61
C GLU A 317 24.78 -5.18 -7.11
N LYS A 318 25.43 -4.28 -6.35
CA LYS A 318 25.55 -2.86 -6.74
C LYS A 318 26.32 -2.66 -8.03
N ASP A 319 27.38 -3.43 -8.23
CA ASP A 319 28.22 -3.38 -9.43
C ASP A 319 27.45 -3.95 -10.64
N LYS A 320 26.74 -5.08 -10.51
CA LYS A 320 25.89 -5.67 -11.55
C LYS A 320 24.86 -4.69 -12.12
N VAL A 321 24.21 -3.91 -11.27
CA VAL A 321 23.22 -2.92 -11.70
C VAL A 321 23.79 -1.52 -11.91
N SER A 322 25.11 -1.36 -11.78
CA SER A 322 25.85 -0.09 -12.01
C SER A 322 25.26 1.09 -11.21
N ILE A 323 25.06 0.92 -9.90
CA ILE A 323 24.51 1.98 -9.01
C ILE A 323 25.31 3.28 -9.11
N SER A 324 26.64 3.21 -9.21
CA SER A 324 27.52 4.38 -9.30
C SER A 324 27.26 5.19 -10.59
N GLU A 325 26.86 4.53 -11.66
CA GLU A 325 26.50 5.16 -12.93
C GLU A 325 25.13 5.85 -12.80
N LEU A 326 24.11 5.17 -12.24
CA LEU A 326 22.80 5.76 -11.97
C LEU A 326 22.90 7.01 -11.11
N LYS A 327 23.74 7.02 -10.08
CA LYS A 327 23.97 8.22 -9.26
C LYS A 327 24.60 9.39 -10.02
N ARG A 328 25.39 9.12 -11.07
CA ARG A 328 25.97 10.17 -11.92
C ARG A 328 24.98 10.68 -12.94
N GLU A 329 24.14 9.82 -13.47
CA GLU A 329 23.13 10.11 -14.47
C GLU A 329 21.98 10.93 -13.90
N TYR A 330 21.57 10.64 -12.66
CA TYR A 330 20.43 11.26 -11.97
C TYR A 330 20.88 12.07 -10.72
N LYS A 331 21.84 12.98 -10.91
CA LYS A 331 22.32 13.86 -9.84
C LYS A 331 21.29 14.90 -9.41
#